data_f135d380fc1156cdcfdbf4ee346284c9
#
_entry.id   f135d380fc1156cdcfdbf4ee346284c9
#
_cell.length_a   1.000
_cell.length_b   1.000
_cell.length_c   1.000
_cell.angle_alpha   90.00
_cell.angle_beta   90.00
_cell.angle_gamma   90.00
#
_symmetry.space_group_name_H-M   'P 1'
#
loop_
_entity.id
_entity.type
_entity.pdbx_description
1 polymer ?
#
loop_
_entity_poly.entity_id
_entity_poly.type
_entity_poly.pdbx_seq_one_letter_code
_entity_poly.pdbx_strand_id
1 'polypeptide(L)'
;MDFLKEIVKEIGDDYTKLARDIDDTETFVDTGSYIFNGLCSGSIFGGVSGNMITAIAGESSTGKTFFSLAVVKNFLDSNPDGYCLYFDTEAAVNKGLIASRGVDMDRLVVVNVVTIEEFRTKALKAVDIYLKKSEEERRPCMFVLDSLGMLSTEKEIRDALDDKQVRDMTKSQLVKGAFRMLTLKLGQAKIPLIVTNHTYDVIGSYVPTKEMGGGSGLKYAASTIIYLSKKKEKDGTEVIGNLIKAKTAKSRLSKENKDVTIRLYYDERGLDRYYGLLELGEIGGLWKNVAGRYEIDGKKVYAKAIYKDPEAYFTPEVMEKLDEIAREEFSYGS
;
A
#
# COMPACT_ATOMS: atom_id res chain seq x y z
N MET A 1 3.76 18.16 37.26
CA MET A 1 3.88 16.78 36.71
C MET A 1 2.84 15.82 37.28
N ASP A 2 2.44 15.94 38.54
CA ASP A 2 1.42 15.05 39.13
C ASP A 2 0.02 15.23 38.53
N PHE A 3 -0.40 16.47 38.27
CA PHE A 3 -1.71 16.75 37.72
C PHE A 3 -1.96 16.10 36.33
N LEU A 4 -0.97 16.11 35.44
CA LEU A 4 -1.13 15.44 34.14
C LEU A 4 -1.24 13.93 34.26
N LYS A 5 -0.50 13.32 35.21
CA LYS A 5 -0.63 11.89 35.50
C LYS A 5 -1.99 11.55 36.12
N GLU A 6 -2.51 12.44 36.95
CA GLU A 6 -3.85 12.32 37.54
C GLU A 6 -4.93 12.34 36.43
N ILE A 7 -4.84 13.27 35.46
CA ILE A 7 -5.75 13.32 34.31
C ILE A 7 -5.69 12.01 33.51
N VAL A 8 -4.49 11.52 33.17
CA VAL A 8 -4.34 10.27 32.43
C VAL A 8 -4.98 9.10 33.19
N LYS A 9 -4.80 9.04 34.51
CA LYS A 9 -5.38 8.02 35.36
C LYS A 9 -6.89 8.11 35.46
N GLU A 10 -7.44 9.32 35.57
CA GLU A 10 -8.89 9.55 35.67
C GLU A 10 -9.65 9.27 34.36
N ILE A 11 -9.02 9.55 33.20
CA ILE A 11 -9.57 9.16 31.89
C ILE A 11 -9.64 7.64 31.78
N GLY A 12 -8.63 6.91 32.31
CA GLY A 12 -8.69 5.47 32.62
C GLY A 12 -8.75 4.53 31.42
N ASP A 13 -8.32 4.95 30.22
CA ASP A 13 -8.21 4.07 29.06
C ASP A 13 -6.73 3.80 28.72
N ASP A 14 -6.48 2.65 28.05
CA ASP A 14 -5.13 2.18 27.69
C ASP A 14 -4.48 3.05 26.60
N TYR A 15 -5.24 3.94 25.96
CA TYR A 15 -4.80 4.76 24.83
C TYR A 15 -4.47 6.20 25.21
N THR A 16 -4.85 6.63 26.42
CA THR A 16 -4.52 7.95 26.94
C THR A 16 -3.12 7.93 27.59
N LYS A 17 -2.14 8.56 26.94
CA LYS A 17 -0.74 8.58 27.37
C LYS A 17 -0.18 9.99 27.33
N LEU A 18 0.82 10.26 28.14
CA LEU A 18 1.64 11.47 27.96
C LEU A 18 2.42 11.36 26.62
N ALA A 19 2.61 12.48 25.94
CA ALA A 19 3.27 12.49 24.63
C ALA A 19 4.66 11.77 24.65
N ARG A 20 5.42 11.90 25.73
CA ARG A 20 6.72 11.21 25.90
C ARG A 20 6.60 9.69 26.07
N ASP A 21 5.42 9.18 26.40
CA ASP A 21 5.13 7.76 26.62
C ASP A 21 4.41 7.12 25.41
N ILE A 22 4.25 7.90 24.31
CA ILE A 22 3.75 7.40 23.03
C ILE A 22 4.86 6.52 22.42
N ASP A 23 4.49 5.31 22.03
CA ASP A 23 5.36 4.44 21.26
C ASP A 23 5.41 4.94 19.81
N ASP A 24 6.44 5.68 19.46
CA ASP A 24 6.68 6.23 18.12
C ASP A 24 7.40 5.24 17.20
N THR A 25 7.44 3.95 17.56
CA THR A 25 8.06 2.93 16.71
C THR A 25 7.24 2.80 15.44
N GLU A 26 7.71 3.43 14.39
CA GLU A 26 7.15 3.26 13.06
C GLU A 26 7.46 1.83 12.57
N THR A 27 6.40 1.10 12.27
CA THR A 27 6.50 -0.21 11.64
C THR A 27 6.11 -0.10 10.18
N PHE A 28 6.81 -0.85 9.33
CA PHE A 28 6.56 -0.87 7.90
C PHE A 28 6.36 -2.30 7.41
N VAL A 29 5.59 -2.44 6.35
CA VAL A 29 5.44 -3.70 5.61
C VAL A 29 6.11 -3.54 4.26
N ASP A 30 7.10 -4.38 3.99
CA ASP A 30 7.84 -4.40 2.72
C ASP A 30 6.87 -4.65 1.55
N THR A 31 6.97 -3.82 0.52
CA THR A 31 6.12 -3.93 -0.68
C THR A 31 6.61 -4.98 -1.67
N GLY A 32 7.84 -5.47 -1.51
CA GLY A 32 8.53 -6.33 -2.46
C GLY A 32 9.33 -5.57 -3.52
N SER A 33 9.37 -4.24 -3.47
CA SER A 33 10.20 -3.40 -4.33
C SER A 33 10.90 -2.33 -3.49
N TYR A 34 12.21 -2.29 -3.52
CA TYR A 34 13.02 -1.34 -2.77
C TYR A 34 12.67 0.12 -3.10
N ILE A 35 12.54 0.45 -4.38
CA ILE A 35 12.21 1.82 -4.77
C ILE A 35 10.78 2.21 -4.38
N PHE A 36 9.84 1.25 -4.38
CA PHE A 36 8.47 1.51 -3.94
C PHE A 36 8.38 1.66 -2.42
N ASN A 37 9.21 0.93 -1.67
CA ASN A 37 9.39 1.17 -0.23
C ASN A 37 9.86 2.60 0.03
N GLY A 38 10.90 3.05 -0.68
CA GLY A 38 11.41 4.41 -0.61
C GLY A 38 10.32 5.47 -0.86
N LEU A 39 9.52 5.28 -1.91
CA LEU A 39 8.40 6.17 -2.21
C LEU A 39 7.37 6.22 -1.06
N CYS A 40 7.06 5.08 -0.43
CA CYS A 40 6.04 4.98 0.62
C CYS A 40 6.49 5.56 1.96
N SER A 41 7.74 5.32 2.36
CA SER A 41 8.24 5.58 3.71
C SER A 41 9.46 6.49 3.79
N GLY A 42 10.10 6.80 2.67
CA GLY A 42 11.39 7.49 2.64
C GLY A 42 12.60 6.56 2.74
N SER A 43 12.42 5.28 3.01
CA SER A 43 13.51 4.30 3.11
C SER A 43 13.27 3.11 2.18
N ILE A 44 14.29 2.67 1.45
CA ILE A 44 14.20 1.46 0.61
C ILE A 44 14.01 0.19 1.44
N PHE A 45 14.34 0.22 2.73
CA PHE A 45 14.12 -0.87 3.69
C PHE A 45 12.80 -0.72 4.46
N GLY A 46 12.01 0.33 4.19
CA GLY A 46 10.71 0.56 4.80
C GLY A 46 9.58 -0.14 4.06
N GLY A 47 8.60 0.62 3.63
CA GLY A 47 7.43 0.12 2.89
C GLY A 47 6.15 0.86 3.22
N VAL A 48 4.99 0.18 3.12
CA VAL A 48 3.73 0.77 3.56
C VAL A 48 3.64 0.77 5.09
N SER A 49 2.96 1.78 5.65
CA SER A 49 2.82 1.90 7.11
C SER A 49 2.19 0.65 7.73
N GLY A 50 2.76 0.17 8.83
CA GLY A 50 2.30 -0.99 9.59
C GLY A 50 1.11 -0.72 10.53
N ASN A 51 0.61 0.52 10.61
CA ASN A 51 -0.47 0.89 11.53
C ASN A 51 -1.47 1.90 10.94
N MET A 52 -1.37 2.21 9.64
CA MET A 52 -2.21 3.21 8.98
C MET A 52 -2.87 2.65 7.71
N ILE A 53 -3.72 3.49 7.11
CA ILE A 53 -4.41 3.18 5.85
C ILE A 53 -3.58 3.69 4.69
N THR A 54 -3.21 2.79 3.77
CA THR A 54 -2.57 3.10 2.48
C THR A 54 -3.53 2.82 1.35
N ALA A 55 -3.81 3.82 0.53
CA ALA A 55 -4.65 3.70 -0.65
C ALA A 55 -3.81 3.59 -1.93
N ILE A 56 -4.09 2.59 -2.75
CA ILE A 56 -3.45 2.36 -4.05
C ILE A 56 -4.54 2.46 -5.13
N ALA A 57 -4.48 3.50 -5.94
CA ALA A 57 -5.48 3.79 -6.95
C ALA A 57 -4.90 3.74 -8.37
N GLY A 58 -5.68 3.28 -9.33
CA GLY A 58 -5.24 3.21 -10.72
C GLY A 58 -6.32 2.63 -11.61
N GLU A 59 -6.13 2.74 -12.92
CA GLU A 59 -7.02 2.12 -13.91
C GLU A 59 -7.09 0.60 -13.75
N SER A 60 -8.03 -0.01 -14.46
CA SER A 60 -8.11 -1.49 -14.52
C SER A 60 -6.80 -2.08 -15.03
N SER A 61 -6.44 -3.23 -14.50
CA SER A 61 -5.23 -3.99 -14.86
C SER A 61 -3.90 -3.22 -14.67
N THR A 62 -3.84 -2.24 -13.76
CA THR A 62 -2.57 -1.61 -13.33
C THR A 62 -1.80 -2.45 -12.31
N GLY A 63 -2.29 -3.63 -11.93
CA GLY A 63 -1.64 -4.52 -10.99
C GLY A 63 -1.99 -4.29 -9.52
N LYS A 64 -3.08 -3.56 -9.20
CA LYS A 64 -3.48 -3.27 -7.81
C LYS A 64 -3.59 -4.51 -6.93
N THR A 65 -4.37 -5.50 -7.35
CA THR A 65 -4.50 -6.81 -6.68
C THR A 65 -3.15 -7.51 -6.52
N PHE A 66 -2.31 -7.41 -7.55
CA PHE A 66 -0.96 -7.98 -7.50
C PHE A 66 -0.11 -7.33 -6.41
N PHE A 67 -0.10 -5.99 -6.33
CA PHE A 67 0.61 -5.26 -5.27
C PHE A 67 0.07 -5.61 -3.89
N SER A 68 -1.25 -5.69 -3.74
CA SER A 68 -1.86 -6.08 -2.47
C SER A 68 -1.40 -7.46 -2.02
N LEU A 69 -1.38 -8.45 -2.94
CA LEU A 69 -0.91 -9.80 -2.62
C LEU A 69 0.60 -9.86 -2.34
N ALA A 70 1.42 -9.04 -3.03
CA ALA A 70 2.84 -8.95 -2.75
C ALA A 70 3.11 -8.40 -1.34
N VAL A 71 2.40 -7.35 -0.94
CA VAL A 71 2.48 -6.80 0.43
C VAL A 71 2.00 -7.83 1.46
N VAL A 72 0.90 -8.54 1.20
CA VAL A 72 0.41 -9.62 2.06
C VAL A 72 1.46 -10.72 2.22
N LYS A 73 2.06 -11.18 1.11
CA LYS A 73 3.12 -12.18 1.15
C LYS A 73 4.27 -11.73 2.07
N ASN A 74 4.80 -10.54 1.85
CA ASN A 74 5.94 -10.02 2.61
C ASN A 74 5.58 -9.79 4.09
N PHE A 75 4.35 -9.37 4.37
CA PHE A 75 3.84 -9.29 5.74
C PHE A 75 3.82 -10.66 6.44
N LEU A 76 3.29 -11.68 5.77
CA LEU A 76 3.22 -13.03 6.33
C LEU A 76 4.61 -13.68 6.47
N ASP A 77 5.53 -13.42 5.54
CA ASP A 77 6.91 -13.91 5.61
C ASP A 77 7.67 -13.28 6.79
N SER A 78 7.45 -11.99 7.03
CA SER A 78 8.08 -11.26 8.14
C SER A 78 7.43 -11.56 9.51
N ASN A 79 6.23 -12.12 9.52
CA ASN A 79 5.47 -12.43 10.73
C ASN A 79 4.99 -13.88 10.68
N PRO A 80 5.80 -14.85 11.17
CA PRO A 80 5.48 -16.30 11.05
C PRO A 80 4.16 -16.72 11.66
N ASP A 81 3.69 -16.04 12.72
CA ASP A 81 2.41 -16.27 13.40
C ASP A 81 1.33 -15.25 13.00
N GLY A 82 1.66 -14.34 12.08
CA GLY A 82 0.75 -13.33 11.57
C GLY A 82 -0.29 -13.88 10.60
N TYR A 83 -1.36 -13.11 10.37
CA TYR A 83 -2.44 -13.46 9.44
C TYR A 83 -3.00 -12.22 8.75
N CYS A 84 -3.69 -12.44 7.62
CA CYS A 84 -4.31 -11.38 6.84
C CYS A 84 -5.82 -11.63 6.63
N LEU A 85 -6.63 -10.57 6.78
CA LEU A 85 -8.03 -10.55 6.34
C LEU A 85 -8.09 -9.78 5.01
N TYR A 86 -8.45 -10.49 3.95
CA TYR A 86 -8.58 -9.95 2.60
C TYR A 86 -10.04 -9.80 2.23
N PHE A 87 -10.55 -8.57 2.22
CA PHE A 87 -11.92 -8.25 1.80
C PHE A 87 -11.95 -8.15 0.28
N ASP A 88 -12.47 -9.18 -0.37
CA ASP A 88 -12.59 -9.30 -1.82
C ASP A 88 -13.99 -8.83 -2.28
N THR A 89 -14.02 -7.85 -3.17
CA THR A 89 -15.26 -7.26 -3.71
C THR A 89 -15.53 -7.65 -5.16
N GLU A 90 -14.52 -8.25 -5.82
CA GLU A 90 -14.57 -8.57 -7.26
C GLU A 90 -14.63 -10.09 -7.52
N ALA A 91 -14.57 -10.91 -6.46
CA ALA A 91 -14.37 -12.36 -6.54
C ALA A 91 -13.14 -12.74 -7.40
N ALA A 92 -12.13 -11.87 -7.40
CA ALA A 92 -10.94 -12.01 -8.22
C ALA A 92 -9.86 -12.87 -7.56
N VAL A 93 -9.89 -12.99 -6.25
CA VAL A 93 -8.87 -13.71 -5.46
C VAL A 93 -9.27 -15.18 -5.33
N ASN A 94 -8.61 -16.04 -6.08
CA ASN A 94 -8.81 -17.48 -6.07
C ASN A 94 -7.52 -18.23 -5.67
N LYS A 95 -7.66 -19.52 -5.36
CA LYS A 95 -6.54 -20.38 -4.92
C LYS A 95 -5.36 -20.37 -5.89
N GLY A 96 -5.62 -20.38 -7.19
CA GLY A 96 -4.57 -20.38 -8.21
C GLY A 96 -3.77 -19.08 -8.19
N LEU A 97 -4.44 -17.94 -8.08
CA LEU A 97 -3.79 -16.64 -7.97
C LEU A 97 -2.97 -16.53 -6.68
N ILE A 98 -3.55 -16.89 -5.54
CA ILE A 98 -2.87 -16.85 -4.23
C ILE A 98 -1.59 -17.72 -4.27
N ALA A 99 -1.71 -18.96 -4.75
CA ALA A 99 -0.59 -19.89 -4.85
C ALA A 99 0.51 -19.38 -5.81
N SER A 100 0.11 -18.83 -6.98
CA SER A 100 1.06 -18.28 -7.96
C SER A 100 1.82 -17.05 -7.44
N ARG A 101 1.34 -16.41 -6.37
CA ARG A 101 2.01 -15.28 -5.69
C ARG A 101 2.77 -15.71 -4.44
N GLY A 102 2.81 -17.00 -4.13
CA GLY A 102 3.52 -17.53 -2.98
C GLY A 102 2.96 -17.07 -1.63
N VAL A 103 1.68 -16.70 -1.59
CA VAL A 103 1.00 -16.29 -0.34
C VAL A 103 0.58 -17.55 0.41
N ASP A 104 0.85 -17.59 1.70
CA ASP A 104 0.44 -18.67 2.59
C ASP A 104 -1.10 -18.67 2.76
N MET A 105 -1.74 -19.71 2.21
CA MET A 105 -3.19 -19.85 2.21
C MET A 105 -3.79 -20.17 3.57
N ASP A 106 -3.02 -20.76 4.47
CA ASP A 106 -3.49 -21.15 5.81
C ASP A 106 -3.56 -19.92 6.75
N ARG A 107 -2.88 -18.83 6.37
CA ARG A 107 -2.85 -17.57 7.12
C ARG A 107 -3.57 -16.41 6.42
N LEU A 108 -4.25 -16.68 5.30
CA LEU A 108 -5.04 -15.72 4.54
C LEU A 108 -6.53 -16.04 4.63
N VAL A 109 -7.30 -15.15 5.26
CA VAL A 109 -8.77 -15.27 5.33
C VAL A 109 -9.38 -14.37 4.27
N VAL A 110 -10.00 -14.95 3.24
CA VAL A 110 -10.72 -14.21 2.20
C VAL A 110 -12.17 -13.98 2.66
N VAL A 111 -12.58 -12.72 2.71
CA VAL A 111 -13.89 -12.28 3.15
C VAL A 111 -14.60 -11.59 1.98
N ASN A 112 -15.56 -12.27 1.35
CA ASN A 112 -16.37 -11.63 0.30
C ASN A 112 -17.28 -10.57 0.91
N VAL A 113 -17.31 -9.40 0.29
CA VAL A 113 -18.13 -8.26 0.68
C VAL A 113 -18.70 -7.58 -0.56
N VAL A 114 -19.96 -7.16 -0.48
CA VAL A 114 -20.68 -6.55 -1.58
C VAL A 114 -21.03 -5.09 -1.29
N THR A 115 -21.27 -4.75 -0.02
CA THR A 115 -21.65 -3.41 0.39
C THR A 115 -20.66 -2.75 1.33
N ILE A 116 -20.69 -1.41 1.36
CA ILE A 116 -19.89 -0.60 2.27
C ILE A 116 -20.26 -0.91 3.73
N GLU A 117 -21.54 -1.10 4.00
CA GLU A 117 -22.08 -1.43 5.30
C GLU A 117 -21.59 -2.79 5.79
N GLU A 118 -21.57 -3.77 4.89
CA GLU A 118 -21.07 -5.12 5.17
C GLU A 118 -19.57 -5.11 5.47
N PHE A 119 -18.76 -4.46 4.61
CA PHE A 119 -17.32 -4.28 4.85
C PHE A 119 -17.07 -3.61 6.21
N ARG A 120 -17.70 -2.47 6.47
CA ARG A 120 -17.58 -1.73 7.73
C ARG A 120 -17.87 -2.63 8.92
N THR A 121 -18.98 -3.35 8.88
CA THR A 121 -19.45 -4.19 10.00
C THR A 121 -18.49 -5.35 10.26
N LYS A 122 -18.06 -6.07 9.20
CA LYS A 122 -17.12 -7.18 9.32
C LYS A 122 -15.74 -6.71 9.79
N ALA A 123 -15.21 -5.60 9.24
CA ALA A 123 -13.92 -5.06 9.63
C ALA A 123 -13.91 -4.56 11.08
N LEU A 124 -14.93 -3.81 11.51
CA LEU A 124 -15.05 -3.35 12.91
C LEU A 124 -15.16 -4.53 13.87
N LYS A 125 -15.97 -5.55 13.54
CA LYS A 125 -16.10 -6.74 14.36
C LYS A 125 -14.76 -7.48 14.51
N ALA A 126 -13.99 -7.60 13.44
CA ALA A 126 -12.67 -8.22 13.48
C ALA A 126 -11.70 -7.45 14.38
N VAL A 127 -11.64 -6.11 14.25
CA VAL A 127 -10.80 -5.27 15.12
C VAL A 127 -11.26 -5.34 16.58
N ASP A 128 -12.56 -5.33 16.87
CA ASP A 128 -13.07 -5.43 18.24
C ASP A 128 -12.72 -6.77 18.89
N ILE A 129 -12.77 -7.89 18.13
CA ILE A 129 -12.32 -9.19 18.62
C ILE A 129 -10.82 -9.17 18.92
N TYR A 130 -10.03 -8.55 18.04
CA TYR A 130 -8.59 -8.41 18.20
C TYR A 130 -8.22 -7.59 19.44
N LEU A 131 -8.86 -6.43 19.65
CA LEU A 131 -8.58 -5.53 20.76
C LEU A 131 -9.03 -6.10 22.14
N LYS A 132 -9.96 -7.05 22.17
CA LYS A 132 -10.36 -7.75 23.40
C LYS A 132 -9.32 -8.74 23.92
N LYS A 133 -8.35 -9.12 23.09
CA LYS A 133 -7.24 -9.96 23.50
C LYS A 133 -6.19 -9.12 24.23
N SER A 134 -5.48 -9.71 25.20
CA SER A 134 -4.31 -9.08 25.80
C SER A 134 -3.23 -8.81 24.74
N GLU A 135 -2.33 -7.86 24.95
CA GLU A 135 -1.26 -7.56 23.99
C GLU A 135 -0.40 -8.78 23.67
N GLU A 136 -0.15 -9.64 24.64
CA GLU A 136 0.62 -10.88 24.52
C GLU A 136 -0.08 -11.94 23.65
N GLU A 137 -1.41 -11.91 23.60
CA GLU A 137 -2.21 -12.84 22.76
C GLU A 137 -2.44 -12.31 21.34
N ARG A 138 -2.14 -11.01 21.10
CA ARG A 138 -2.33 -10.41 19.79
C ARG A 138 -1.21 -10.84 18.84
N ARG A 139 -1.60 -11.50 17.75
CA ARG A 139 -0.67 -11.84 16.68
C ARG A 139 -0.70 -10.74 15.61
N PRO A 140 0.40 -10.49 14.90
CA PRO A 140 0.40 -9.53 13.80
C PRO A 140 -0.74 -9.78 12.84
N CYS A 141 -1.50 -8.72 12.53
CA CYS A 141 -2.66 -8.82 11.65
C CYS A 141 -2.62 -7.71 10.61
N MET A 142 -3.03 -8.01 9.39
CA MET A 142 -3.13 -7.07 8.28
C MET A 142 -4.50 -7.16 7.61
N PHE A 143 -5.03 -6.03 7.15
CA PHE A 143 -6.27 -5.96 6.37
C PHE A 143 -6.00 -5.48 4.96
N VAL A 144 -6.75 -6.03 4.00
CA VAL A 144 -6.80 -5.56 2.61
C VAL A 144 -8.26 -5.40 2.20
N LEU A 145 -8.59 -4.31 1.51
CA LEU A 145 -9.85 -4.12 0.80
C LEU A 145 -9.56 -3.97 -0.69
N ASP A 146 -9.97 -4.93 -1.50
CA ASP A 146 -9.77 -4.95 -2.95
C ASP A 146 -11.08 -5.24 -3.68
N SER A 147 -11.73 -4.22 -4.24
CA SER A 147 -11.45 -2.79 -4.27
C SER A 147 -12.62 -1.97 -3.70
N LEU A 148 -12.35 -0.79 -3.11
CA LEU A 148 -13.40 0.10 -2.61
C LEU A 148 -14.40 0.52 -3.69
N GLY A 149 -13.93 0.74 -4.92
CA GLY A 149 -14.77 1.21 -6.03
C GLY A 149 -15.91 0.27 -6.40
N MET A 150 -15.76 -1.03 -6.14
CA MET A 150 -16.75 -2.07 -6.48
C MET A 150 -17.83 -2.25 -5.42
N LEU A 151 -17.63 -1.72 -4.21
CA LEU A 151 -18.67 -1.80 -3.18
C LEU A 151 -19.90 -0.97 -3.56
N SER A 152 -21.05 -1.58 -3.45
CA SER A 152 -22.36 -0.92 -3.52
C SER A 152 -22.78 -0.43 -2.12
N THR A 153 -23.96 0.17 -2.02
CA THR A 153 -24.68 0.36 -0.76
C THR A 153 -25.84 -0.62 -0.66
N GLU A 154 -26.29 -0.93 0.54
CA GLU A 154 -27.52 -1.74 0.72
C GLU A 154 -28.71 -1.10 0.01
N LYS A 155 -28.73 0.25 -0.04
CA LYS A 155 -29.75 1.01 -0.76
C LYS A 155 -29.67 0.82 -2.28
N GLU A 156 -28.46 0.91 -2.86
CA GLU A 156 -28.27 0.64 -4.31
C GLU A 156 -28.76 -0.76 -4.69
N ILE A 157 -28.48 -1.78 -3.88
CA ILE A 157 -28.94 -3.15 -4.13
C ILE A 157 -30.46 -3.24 -4.04
N ARG A 158 -31.08 -2.65 -3.01
CA ARG A 158 -32.53 -2.66 -2.84
C ARG A 158 -33.24 -1.94 -3.98
N ASP A 159 -32.76 -0.75 -4.36
CA ASP A 159 -33.34 0.04 -5.44
C ASP A 159 -33.23 -0.70 -6.78
N ALA A 160 -32.12 -1.43 -7.01
CA ALA A 160 -31.95 -2.25 -8.21
C ALA A 160 -32.93 -3.45 -8.24
N LEU A 161 -33.19 -4.11 -7.11
CA LEU A 161 -34.17 -5.20 -7.02
C LEU A 161 -35.61 -4.71 -7.20
N ASP A 162 -35.91 -3.47 -6.80
CA ASP A 162 -37.20 -2.81 -7.00
C ASP A 162 -37.34 -2.13 -8.39
N ASP A 163 -36.38 -2.33 -9.29
CA ASP A 163 -36.29 -1.71 -10.62
C ASP A 163 -36.34 -0.15 -10.59
N LYS A 164 -35.82 0.43 -9.52
CA LYS A 164 -35.74 1.87 -9.36
C LYS A 164 -34.40 2.40 -9.88
N GLN A 165 -34.44 3.26 -10.89
CA GLN A 165 -33.25 3.91 -11.46
C GLN A 165 -32.89 5.20 -10.69
N VAL A 166 -32.63 5.09 -9.39
CA VAL A 166 -32.28 6.24 -8.54
C VAL A 166 -30.81 6.16 -8.13
N ARG A 167 -30.06 7.21 -8.45
CA ARG A 167 -28.65 7.32 -8.01
C ARG A 167 -28.60 7.48 -6.48
N ASP A 168 -27.87 6.60 -5.81
CA ASP A 168 -27.65 6.74 -4.37
C ASP A 168 -26.64 7.86 -4.07
N MET A 169 -27.14 8.96 -3.53
CA MET A 169 -26.31 10.11 -3.10
C MET A 169 -25.67 9.90 -1.73
N THR A 170 -25.99 8.83 -1.01
CA THR A 170 -25.50 8.56 0.35
C THR A 170 -24.18 7.78 0.36
N LYS A 171 -23.79 7.15 -0.75
CA LYS A 171 -22.57 6.32 -0.87
C LYS A 171 -21.33 7.02 -0.32
N SER A 172 -21.07 8.27 -0.70
CA SER A 172 -19.90 9.03 -0.21
C SER A 172 -19.93 9.27 1.30
N GLN A 173 -21.12 9.43 1.89
CA GLN A 173 -21.27 9.61 3.34
C GLN A 173 -21.04 8.29 4.09
N LEU A 174 -21.51 7.17 3.54
CA LEU A 174 -21.27 5.83 4.09
C LEU A 174 -19.78 5.47 4.06
N VAL A 175 -19.09 5.72 2.96
CA VAL A 175 -17.63 5.56 2.86
C VAL A 175 -16.91 6.41 3.91
N LYS A 176 -17.26 7.69 4.00
CA LYS A 176 -16.68 8.61 5.00
C LYS A 176 -16.93 8.11 6.44
N GLY A 177 -18.15 7.65 6.72
CA GLY A 177 -18.51 7.08 8.02
C GLY A 177 -17.73 5.82 8.36
N ALA A 178 -17.59 4.89 7.41
CA ALA A 178 -16.87 3.65 7.58
C ALA A 178 -15.38 3.91 7.92
N PHE A 179 -14.70 4.70 7.09
CA PHE A 179 -13.28 4.99 7.33
C PHE A 179 -13.03 5.84 8.58
N ARG A 180 -13.92 6.77 8.94
CA ARG A 180 -13.81 7.53 10.20
C ARG A 180 -13.82 6.61 11.42
N MET A 181 -14.67 5.57 11.43
CA MET A 181 -14.73 4.60 12.53
C MET A 181 -13.53 3.65 12.53
N LEU A 182 -13.07 3.21 11.35
CA LEU A 182 -11.97 2.27 11.23
C LEU A 182 -10.61 2.89 11.55
N THR A 183 -10.36 4.13 11.16
CA THR A 183 -9.03 4.75 11.24
C THR A 183 -8.44 4.71 12.65
N LEU A 184 -9.21 5.14 13.66
CA LEU A 184 -8.73 5.17 15.03
C LEU A 184 -8.52 3.74 15.58
N LYS A 185 -9.48 2.86 15.35
CA LYS A 185 -9.44 1.47 15.85
C LYS A 185 -8.30 0.67 15.23
N LEU A 186 -8.06 0.82 13.92
CA LEU A 186 -6.92 0.19 13.24
C LEU A 186 -5.59 0.71 13.77
N GLY A 187 -5.48 2.02 14.01
CA GLY A 187 -4.30 2.63 14.64
C GLY A 187 -4.04 2.07 16.04
N GLN A 188 -5.07 1.99 16.89
CA GLN A 188 -5.00 1.39 18.22
C GLN A 188 -4.58 -0.09 18.19
N ALA A 189 -5.09 -0.82 17.20
CA ALA A 189 -4.78 -2.24 17.03
C ALA A 189 -3.42 -2.47 16.34
N LYS A 190 -2.75 -1.43 15.84
CA LYS A 190 -1.56 -1.51 14.99
C LYS A 190 -1.78 -2.44 13.78
N ILE A 191 -2.96 -2.35 13.16
CA ILE A 191 -3.35 -3.13 11.98
C ILE A 191 -3.25 -2.25 10.73
N PRO A 192 -2.33 -2.52 9.79
CA PRO A 192 -2.30 -1.85 8.50
C PRO A 192 -3.51 -2.24 7.65
N LEU A 193 -4.06 -1.27 6.93
CA LEU A 193 -5.11 -1.50 5.94
C LEU A 193 -4.65 -1.00 4.56
N ILE A 194 -4.55 -1.91 3.61
CA ILE A 194 -4.37 -1.57 2.19
C ILE A 194 -5.75 -1.47 1.55
N VAL A 195 -6.00 -0.37 0.85
CA VAL A 195 -7.24 -0.17 0.09
C VAL A 195 -6.89 0.05 -1.36
N THR A 196 -7.31 -0.84 -2.24
CA THR A 196 -7.22 -0.60 -3.68
C THR A 196 -8.45 0.17 -4.15
N ASN A 197 -8.28 0.95 -5.22
CA ASN A 197 -9.39 1.70 -5.80
C ASN A 197 -9.19 1.95 -7.30
N HIS A 198 -10.28 2.22 -8.01
CA HIS A 198 -10.26 2.64 -9.40
C HIS A 198 -10.13 4.15 -9.53
N THR A 199 -9.47 4.59 -10.60
CA THR A 199 -9.41 5.99 -10.99
C THR A 199 -10.28 6.23 -12.21
N TYR A 200 -10.88 7.42 -12.26
CA TYR A 200 -11.73 7.90 -13.34
C TYR A 200 -11.23 9.25 -13.84
N ASP A 201 -11.41 9.51 -15.12
CA ASP A 201 -11.08 10.81 -15.69
C ASP A 201 -12.05 11.88 -15.19
N VAL A 202 -11.51 13.02 -14.78
CA VAL A 202 -12.32 14.18 -14.36
C VAL A 202 -12.85 14.88 -15.59
N ILE A 203 -14.17 14.75 -15.84
CA ILE A 203 -14.84 15.38 -16.97
C ILE A 203 -14.82 16.91 -16.80
N GLY A 204 -14.38 17.63 -17.83
CA GLY A 204 -14.34 19.09 -17.84
C GLY A 204 -13.06 19.71 -17.25
N SER A 205 -12.09 18.91 -16.86
CA SER A 205 -10.77 19.40 -16.48
C SER A 205 -9.97 19.82 -17.72
N TYR A 206 -9.39 21.01 -17.71
CA TYR A 206 -8.53 21.51 -18.80
C TYR A 206 -7.23 20.70 -18.94
N VAL A 207 -6.77 20.09 -17.86
CA VAL A 207 -5.65 19.16 -17.84
C VAL A 207 -6.20 17.77 -17.53
N PRO A 208 -5.85 16.72 -18.29
CA PRO A 208 -6.26 15.36 -17.99
C PRO A 208 -5.90 14.98 -16.54
N THR A 209 -6.90 14.92 -15.69
CA THR A 209 -6.74 14.63 -14.26
C THR A 209 -7.54 13.41 -13.92
N LYS A 210 -6.94 12.48 -13.20
CA LYS A 210 -7.61 11.28 -12.69
C LYS A 210 -7.91 11.43 -11.22
N GLU A 211 -9.11 11.06 -10.84
CA GLU A 211 -9.53 10.99 -9.44
C GLU A 211 -9.93 9.59 -9.03
N MET A 212 -9.69 9.32 -7.75
CA MET A 212 -10.08 8.06 -7.12
C MET A 212 -11.59 8.08 -6.83
N GLY A 213 -12.27 6.97 -7.13
CA GLY A 213 -13.69 6.79 -6.83
C GLY A 213 -14.00 6.75 -5.33
N GLY A 214 -15.30 6.78 -4.97
CA GLY A 214 -15.75 6.65 -3.58
C GLY A 214 -15.74 7.94 -2.75
N GLY A 215 -15.51 9.10 -3.38
CA GLY A 215 -15.59 10.40 -2.72
C GLY A 215 -14.41 10.73 -1.81
N SER A 216 -14.57 11.74 -0.95
CA SER A 216 -13.50 12.27 -0.11
C SER A 216 -13.16 11.41 1.12
N GLY A 217 -14.00 10.43 1.48
CA GLY A 217 -13.88 9.68 2.73
C GLY A 217 -12.54 8.97 2.87
N LEU A 218 -12.13 8.20 1.86
CA LEU A 218 -10.84 7.52 1.83
C LEU A 218 -9.67 8.53 1.73
N LYS A 219 -9.83 9.61 0.94
CA LYS A 219 -8.80 10.66 0.82
C LYS A 219 -8.44 11.28 2.17
N TYR A 220 -9.40 11.47 3.05
CA TYR A 220 -9.14 12.00 4.41
C TYR A 220 -8.55 10.95 5.35
N ALA A 221 -9.03 9.72 5.29
CA ALA A 221 -8.64 8.65 6.20
C ALA A 221 -7.24 8.09 5.90
N ALA A 222 -6.90 7.92 4.62
CA ALA A 222 -5.62 7.36 4.22
C ALA A 222 -4.45 8.27 4.63
N SER A 223 -3.42 7.67 5.21
CA SER A 223 -2.14 8.34 5.48
C SER A 223 -1.33 8.52 4.21
N THR A 224 -1.41 7.53 3.32
CA THR A 224 -0.68 7.53 2.04
C THR A 224 -1.64 7.18 0.91
N ILE A 225 -1.58 7.93 -0.19
CA ILE A 225 -2.35 7.69 -1.42
C ILE A 225 -1.38 7.66 -2.59
N ILE A 226 -1.38 6.56 -3.32
CA ILE A 226 -0.50 6.33 -4.46
C ILE A 226 -1.35 6.09 -5.71
N TYR A 227 -1.07 6.84 -6.77
CA TYR A 227 -1.65 6.63 -8.09
C TYR A 227 -0.73 5.79 -8.95
N LEU A 228 -1.29 4.75 -9.56
CA LEU A 228 -0.60 3.85 -10.48
C LEU A 228 -1.04 4.14 -11.92
N SER A 229 -0.06 4.22 -12.81
CA SER A 229 -0.25 4.16 -14.25
C SER A 229 0.71 3.15 -14.86
N LYS A 230 0.36 2.54 -16.01
CA LYS A 230 1.16 1.47 -16.59
C LYS A 230 1.57 1.75 -18.03
N LYS A 231 2.74 1.21 -18.40
CA LYS A 231 3.22 1.06 -19.76
C LYS A 231 3.65 -0.40 -19.94
N LYS A 232 3.37 -0.99 -21.12
CA LYS A 232 3.80 -2.36 -21.43
C LYS A 232 5.31 -2.45 -21.47
N GLU A 233 5.87 -3.45 -20.77
CA GLU A 233 7.28 -3.84 -20.89
C GLU A 233 7.41 -4.90 -21.98
N LYS A 234 8.38 -4.71 -22.87
CA LYS A 234 8.60 -5.61 -24.00
C LYS A 234 10.04 -6.12 -24.04
N ASP A 235 10.23 -7.40 -24.38
CA ASP A 235 11.51 -7.94 -24.83
C ASP A 235 11.35 -8.30 -26.33
N GLY A 236 11.96 -7.48 -27.20
CA GLY A 236 11.69 -7.53 -28.64
C GLY A 236 10.23 -7.17 -28.96
N THR A 237 9.49 -8.11 -29.53
CA THR A 237 8.08 -7.96 -29.87
C THR A 237 7.13 -8.50 -28.79
N GLU A 238 7.64 -9.30 -27.86
CA GLU A 238 6.85 -9.93 -26.81
C GLU A 238 6.61 -8.98 -25.64
N VAL A 239 5.38 -8.98 -25.10
CA VAL A 239 5.03 -8.25 -23.89
C VAL A 239 5.29 -9.16 -22.70
N ILE A 240 6.32 -8.85 -21.91
CA ILE A 240 6.77 -9.65 -20.77
C ILE A 240 6.26 -9.14 -19.41
N GLY A 241 5.68 -7.96 -19.38
CA GLY A 241 5.21 -7.35 -18.15
C GLY A 241 4.72 -5.93 -18.32
N ASN A 242 4.71 -5.19 -17.22
CA ASN A 242 4.40 -3.76 -17.16
C ASN A 242 5.49 -2.99 -16.42
N LEU A 243 5.81 -1.81 -16.93
CA LEU A 243 6.42 -0.74 -16.16
C LEU A 243 5.30 0.08 -15.54
N ILE A 244 5.31 0.19 -14.24
CA ILE A 244 4.25 0.86 -13.48
C ILE A 244 4.85 2.10 -12.84
N LYS A 245 4.33 3.25 -13.25
CA LYS A 245 4.65 4.52 -12.60
C LYS A 245 3.76 4.67 -11.39
N ALA A 246 4.36 4.74 -10.21
CA ALA A 246 3.71 4.99 -8.93
C ALA A 246 4.01 6.42 -8.49
N LYS A 247 2.97 7.21 -8.20
CA LYS A 247 3.08 8.62 -7.77
C LYS A 247 2.34 8.83 -6.45
N THR A 248 3.02 9.41 -5.46
CA THR A 248 2.38 9.85 -4.21
C THR A 248 1.52 11.10 -4.46
N ALA A 249 0.24 11.01 -4.13
CA ALA A 249 -0.70 12.13 -4.17
C ALA A 249 -0.94 12.71 -2.77
N LYS A 250 -0.73 11.89 -1.74
CA LYS A 250 -0.78 12.26 -0.33
C LYS A 250 0.15 11.33 0.43
N SER A 251 0.92 11.87 1.36
CA SER A 251 1.66 11.05 2.31
C SER A 251 1.86 11.80 3.62
N ARG A 252 1.83 11.07 4.75
CA ARG A 252 2.26 11.56 6.06
C ARG A 252 3.68 11.12 6.40
N LEU A 253 4.25 10.21 5.61
CA LEU A 253 5.54 9.55 5.86
C LEU A 253 6.62 10.04 4.90
N SER A 254 6.26 10.40 3.68
CA SER A 254 7.18 10.78 2.61
C SER A 254 6.69 12.00 1.85
N LYS A 255 7.56 12.62 1.06
CA LYS A 255 7.23 13.79 0.24
C LYS A 255 6.13 13.47 -0.78
N GLU A 256 5.13 14.37 -0.87
CA GLU A 256 4.07 14.28 -1.87
C GLU A 256 4.59 14.64 -3.26
N ASN A 257 3.86 14.22 -4.29
CA ASN A 257 4.16 14.46 -5.71
C ASN A 257 5.46 13.83 -6.23
N LYS A 258 6.12 12.98 -5.46
CA LYS A 258 7.21 12.15 -5.94
C LYS A 258 6.68 10.96 -6.71
N ASP A 259 7.46 10.47 -7.67
CA ASP A 259 7.10 9.29 -8.43
C ASP A 259 8.31 8.39 -8.70
N VAL A 260 8.04 7.11 -8.82
CA VAL A 260 9.01 6.08 -9.17
C VAL A 260 8.43 5.14 -10.21
N THR A 261 9.30 4.43 -10.92
CA THR A 261 8.89 3.36 -11.83
C THR A 261 9.28 2.01 -11.25
N ILE A 262 8.33 1.10 -11.19
CA ILE A 262 8.49 -0.29 -10.75
C ILE A 262 8.18 -1.22 -11.89
N ARG A 263 8.80 -2.41 -11.90
CA ARG A 263 8.63 -3.40 -12.95
C ARG A 263 7.90 -4.62 -12.43
N LEU A 264 6.86 -5.01 -13.16
CA LEU A 264 6.02 -6.16 -12.85
C LEU A 264 6.04 -7.13 -14.04
N TYR A 265 6.63 -8.31 -13.84
CA TYR A 265 6.60 -9.39 -14.82
C TYR A 265 5.29 -10.19 -14.75
N TYR A 266 4.87 -10.77 -15.88
CA TYR A 266 3.66 -11.59 -15.93
C TYR A 266 3.89 -13.03 -15.45
N ASP A 267 5.15 -13.47 -15.43
CA ASP A 267 5.54 -14.80 -14.98
C ASP A 267 5.82 -14.86 -13.47
N GLU A 268 6.43 -15.94 -13.02
CA GLU A 268 6.78 -16.22 -11.62
C GLU A 268 7.73 -15.20 -10.97
N ARG A 269 8.49 -14.44 -11.77
CA ARG A 269 9.36 -13.36 -11.26
C ARG A 269 8.55 -12.27 -10.55
N GLY A 270 7.33 -12.01 -11.01
CA GLY A 270 6.42 -11.06 -10.40
C GLY A 270 6.99 -9.66 -10.29
N LEU A 271 6.98 -9.08 -9.10
CA LEU A 271 7.49 -7.74 -8.83
C LEU A 271 9.02 -7.77 -8.77
N ASP A 272 9.66 -6.93 -9.60
CA ASP A 272 11.12 -6.81 -9.60
C ASP A 272 11.57 -5.99 -8.39
N ARG A 273 12.32 -6.65 -7.52
CA ARG A 273 12.74 -6.07 -6.25
C ARG A 273 13.71 -4.90 -6.39
N TYR A 274 14.60 -4.96 -7.38
CA TYR A 274 15.72 -4.03 -7.54
C TYR A 274 15.47 -2.94 -8.59
N TYR A 275 14.46 -3.11 -9.44
CA TYR A 275 14.17 -2.16 -10.51
C TYR A 275 13.87 -0.77 -9.93
N GLY A 276 14.46 0.27 -10.52
CA GLY A 276 14.36 1.68 -10.08
C GLY A 276 15.50 2.13 -9.17
N LEU A 277 16.32 1.20 -8.65
CA LEU A 277 17.49 1.56 -7.83
C LEU A 277 18.61 2.21 -8.64
N LEU A 278 18.73 1.88 -9.93
CA LEU A 278 19.72 2.52 -10.81
C LEU A 278 19.41 4.01 -10.99
N GLU A 279 18.17 4.34 -11.23
CA GLU A 279 17.70 5.72 -11.35
C GLU A 279 17.85 6.48 -10.03
N LEU A 280 17.57 5.85 -8.89
CA LEU A 280 17.79 6.43 -7.58
C LEU A 280 19.28 6.75 -7.33
N GLY A 281 20.16 5.83 -7.62
CA GLY A 281 21.61 6.04 -7.48
C GLY A 281 22.17 7.08 -8.44
N GLU A 282 21.57 7.25 -9.63
CA GLU A 282 21.89 8.33 -10.55
C GLU A 282 21.47 9.69 -9.98
N ILE A 283 20.29 9.80 -9.38
CA ILE A 283 19.79 11.00 -8.70
C ILE A 283 20.76 11.41 -7.58
N GLY A 284 21.20 10.47 -6.76
CA GLY A 284 22.13 10.70 -5.65
C GLY A 284 23.61 10.81 -6.07
N GLY A 285 23.90 10.68 -7.35
CA GLY A 285 25.29 10.79 -7.87
C GLY A 285 26.19 9.59 -7.55
N LEU A 286 25.61 8.47 -7.11
CA LEU A 286 26.36 7.24 -6.81
C LEU A 286 27.00 6.64 -8.06
N TRP A 287 26.35 6.78 -9.21
CA TRP A 287 26.84 6.42 -10.53
C TRP A 287 26.29 7.36 -11.62
N LYS A 288 26.83 7.24 -12.82
CA LYS A 288 26.42 8.03 -13.98
C LYS A 288 25.92 7.13 -15.10
N ASN A 289 24.84 7.53 -15.74
CA ASN A 289 24.37 6.89 -16.96
C ASN A 289 24.98 7.60 -18.17
N VAL A 290 25.75 6.88 -18.95
CA VAL A 290 26.36 7.37 -20.18
C VAL A 290 25.90 6.49 -21.35
N ALA A 291 25.01 7.01 -22.18
CA ALA A 291 24.46 6.32 -23.34
C ALA A 291 23.86 4.93 -23.02
N GLY A 292 23.08 4.83 -21.94
CA GLY A 292 22.41 3.61 -21.49
C GLY A 292 23.31 2.61 -20.74
N ARG A 293 24.53 3.02 -20.39
CA ARG A 293 25.45 2.25 -19.55
C ARG A 293 25.69 3.00 -18.25
N TYR A 294 25.62 2.29 -17.14
CA TYR A 294 25.95 2.81 -15.83
C TYR A 294 27.45 2.62 -15.55
N GLU A 295 28.10 3.67 -15.11
CA GLU A 295 29.51 3.64 -14.71
C GLU A 295 29.57 3.34 -13.21
N ILE A 296 29.90 2.09 -12.88
CA ILE A 296 29.98 1.55 -11.50
C ILE A 296 31.42 1.03 -11.32
N ASP A 297 32.12 1.54 -10.31
CA ASP A 297 33.52 1.18 -10.02
C ASP A 297 34.46 1.27 -11.25
N GLY A 298 34.28 2.31 -12.05
CA GLY A 298 35.07 2.56 -13.26
C GLY A 298 34.72 1.66 -14.44
N LYS A 299 33.74 0.77 -14.34
CA LYS A 299 33.27 -0.10 -15.42
C LYS A 299 31.94 0.39 -15.98
N LYS A 300 31.79 0.34 -17.30
CA LYS A 300 30.53 0.68 -17.98
C LYS A 300 29.70 -0.56 -18.23
N VAL A 301 28.56 -0.69 -17.53
CA VAL A 301 27.69 -1.87 -17.54
C VAL A 301 26.29 -1.49 -18.01
N TYR A 302 25.67 -2.31 -18.86
CA TYR A 302 24.27 -2.10 -19.25
C TYR A 302 23.30 -2.44 -18.12
N ALA A 303 22.24 -1.67 -17.96
CA ALA A 303 21.18 -1.94 -16.98
C ALA A 303 20.66 -3.41 -17.02
N LYS A 304 20.48 -3.97 -18.25
CA LYS A 304 20.04 -5.37 -18.42
C LYS A 304 21.00 -6.37 -17.77
N ALA A 305 22.30 -6.11 -17.79
CA ALA A 305 23.29 -6.99 -17.16
C ALA A 305 23.26 -6.86 -15.62
N ILE A 306 23.07 -5.64 -15.12
CA ILE A 306 22.94 -5.37 -13.67
C ILE A 306 21.71 -6.08 -13.12
N TYR A 307 20.53 -5.91 -13.76
CA TYR A 307 19.29 -6.56 -13.32
C TYR A 307 19.26 -8.08 -13.54
N LYS A 308 20.21 -8.64 -14.30
CA LYS A 308 20.35 -10.09 -14.44
C LYS A 308 21.05 -10.72 -13.24
N ASP A 309 21.97 -10.00 -12.61
CA ASP A 309 22.71 -10.40 -11.42
C ASP A 309 22.77 -9.20 -10.43
N PRO A 310 21.64 -8.83 -9.84
CA PRO A 310 21.53 -7.60 -9.06
C PRO A 310 22.38 -7.64 -7.79
N GLU A 311 22.55 -8.80 -7.15
CA GLU A 311 23.29 -8.94 -5.90
C GLU A 311 24.79 -8.67 -6.07
N ALA A 312 25.33 -8.88 -7.28
CA ALA A 312 26.72 -8.53 -7.59
C ALA A 312 26.98 -7.02 -7.63
N TYR A 313 25.93 -6.20 -7.80
CA TYR A 313 26.05 -4.75 -7.93
C TYR A 313 25.41 -4.00 -6.75
N PHE A 314 24.31 -4.48 -6.22
CA PHE A 314 23.61 -3.92 -5.07
C PHE A 314 24.09 -4.61 -3.78
N THR A 315 25.41 -4.45 -3.49
CA THR A 315 25.99 -4.98 -2.25
C THR A 315 25.39 -4.29 -1.02
N PRO A 316 25.53 -4.86 0.20
CA PRO A 316 25.03 -4.22 1.41
C PRO A 316 25.45 -2.76 1.55
N GLU A 317 26.72 -2.43 1.26
CA GLU A 317 27.26 -1.06 1.34
C GLU A 317 26.63 -0.14 0.29
N VAL A 318 26.33 -0.65 -0.90
CA VAL A 318 25.63 0.10 -1.96
C VAL A 318 24.18 0.32 -1.55
N MET A 319 23.53 -0.68 -0.97
CA MET A 319 22.14 -0.56 -0.50
C MET A 319 21.99 0.44 0.65
N GLU A 320 22.96 0.51 1.57
CA GLU A 320 22.97 1.56 2.62
C GLU A 320 23.05 2.96 2.01
N LYS A 321 23.95 3.18 1.04
CA LYS A 321 24.04 4.47 0.33
C LYS A 321 22.77 4.82 -0.42
N LEU A 322 22.15 3.82 -1.06
CA LEU A 322 20.86 4.01 -1.73
C LEU A 322 19.74 4.36 -0.75
N ASP A 323 19.76 3.83 0.47
CA ASP A 323 18.81 4.19 1.51
C ASP A 323 19.02 5.64 1.99
N GLU A 324 20.25 6.08 2.15
CA GLU A 324 20.57 7.50 2.45
C GLU A 324 20.01 8.42 1.34
N ILE A 325 20.26 8.10 0.07
CA ILE A 325 19.72 8.84 -1.08
C ILE A 325 18.19 8.82 -1.08
N ALA A 326 17.57 7.67 -0.79
CA ALA A 326 16.11 7.56 -0.71
C ALA A 326 15.54 8.45 0.40
N ARG A 327 16.19 8.53 1.56
CA ARG A 327 15.80 9.43 2.65
C ARG A 327 15.88 10.89 2.24
N GLU A 328 16.96 11.31 1.59
CA GLU A 328 17.11 12.67 1.07
C GLU A 328 16.05 12.99 0.01
N GLU A 329 15.77 12.06 -0.90
CA GLU A 329 14.83 12.26 -2.01
C GLU A 329 13.38 12.24 -1.56
N PHE A 330 12.99 11.32 -0.66
CA PHE A 330 11.60 11.03 -0.35
C PHE A 330 11.15 11.44 1.04
N SER A 331 12.01 11.56 2.07
CA SER A 331 11.57 11.91 3.43
C SER A 331 11.29 13.40 3.60
N TYR A 332 10.39 13.74 4.52
CA TYR A 332 10.18 15.13 4.93
C TYR A 332 11.34 15.62 5.79
N GLY A 333 11.74 16.88 5.59
CA GLY A 333 12.75 17.54 6.44
C GLY A 333 14.19 17.15 6.14
N SER A 334 14.41 16.44 5.04
CA SER A 334 15.75 16.14 4.51
C SER A 334 16.24 17.23 3.58
#